data_25e286c8e6afe01cdcf09c2efd19392d
#
_entry.id   25e286c8e6afe01cdcf09c2efd19392d
#
_cell.length_a   1.000
_cell.length_b   1.000
_cell.length_c   1.000
_cell.angle_alpha   90.00
_cell.angle_beta   90.00
_cell.angle_gamma   90.00
#
_symmetry.space_group_name_H-M   'P 1'
#
loop_
_entity.id
_entity.type
_entity.pdbx_description
1 polymer ?
#
loop_
_entity_poly.entity_id
_entity_poly.type
_entity_poly.pdbx_seq_one_letter_code
_entity_poly.pdbx_strand_id
1 'polypeptide(L)'
;MGALPSLDRRQGGCYNRRNPREIRCSVQQSILTSVALPAALALIMFGLGLSLTLRDFADVATRPKAVVIALVAQVLILPAICFGLVVLFDLEPLLAVGMMLLAASPGGTTANLYSHLFGGDVALNVTLTAVNSVLAAFTLPLVVNLSIGHFVEGGGELGLQADKVLQVFALVLIPVVIGMLVRAWRRSFADRADKPVRVASALVLAAVIAGAIVQERERLLDHLASVGLVAVLFSAISLTIGYWLPRLFRVGRRQAIASGMEIGIHNSTLAITIALSPTLLNNSTMSIPPAVYGVLMFGTTLVFGYAVRGSSRSGPASP
;
A
#
# COMPACT_ATOMS: atom_id res chain seq x y z
N MET A 1 66.42 -18.17 19.92
CA MET A 1 65.52 -19.22 20.44
C MET A 1 64.26 -18.55 20.98
N GLY A 2 63.30 -18.36 20.14
CA GLY A 2 62.05 -17.76 20.49
C GLY A 2 60.94 -18.63 19.92
N ALA A 3 60.12 -19.18 20.79
CA ALA A 3 59.03 -20.09 20.44
C ALA A 3 57.90 -19.33 19.73
N LEU A 4 57.48 -19.85 18.58
CA LEU A 4 56.27 -19.44 17.84
C LEU A 4 55.03 -19.93 18.61
N PRO A 5 53.96 -19.12 18.77
CA PRO A 5 52.71 -19.61 19.31
C PRO A 5 51.95 -20.40 18.25
N SER A 6 51.52 -21.57 18.67
CA SER A 6 50.74 -22.56 17.91
C SER A 6 49.40 -21.98 17.44
N LEU A 7 49.18 -22.01 16.14
CA LEU A 7 47.86 -21.80 15.52
C LEU A 7 46.91 -22.92 15.96
N ASP A 8 45.97 -22.57 16.84
CA ASP A 8 44.88 -23.47 17.21
C ASP A 8 43.87 -23.55 16.05
N ARG A 9 43.97 -24.63 15.29
CA ARG A 9 43.01 -25.04 14.25
C ARG A 9 41.75 -25.58 14.92
N ARG A 10 40.90 -24.72 15.46
CA ARG A 10 39.54 -25.08 15.83
C ARG A 10 38.53 -24.18 15.16
N GLN A 11 38.55 -24.11 13.84
CA GLN A 11 37.38 -23.77 13.05
C GLN A 11 36.83 -25.07 12.46
N GLY A 12 36.22 -25.86 13.30
CA GLY A 12 35.51 -27.07 12.96
C GLY A 12 34.11 -27.04 13.49
N GLY A 13 33.17 -26.81 12.60
CA GLY A 13 31.81 -27.31 12.67
C GLY A 13 30.98 -26.88 13.90
N CYS A 14 30.28 -25.81 13.82
CA CYS A 14 29.04 -25.66 14.58
C CYS A 14 28.06 -26.77 14.19
N TYR A 15 28.23 -27.95 14.79
CA TYR A 15 27.21 -29.00 14.81
C TYR A 15 26.14 -28.56 15.82
N ASN A 16 25.28 -27.61 15.40
CA ASN A 16 24.13 -27.18 16.16
C ASN A 16 23.09 -28.30 16.09
N ARG A 17 22.99 -29.12 17.14
CA ARG A 17 21.82 -30.03 17.32
C ARG A 17 20.59 -29.17 17.51
N ARG A 18 20.06 -28.61 16.40
CA ARG A 18 18.76 -27.92 16.42
C ARG A 18 17.73 -28.97 16.79
N ASN A 19 16.99 -28.65 17.86
CA ASN A 19 15.85 -29.41 18.31
C ASN A 19 14.87 -29.60 17.11
N PRO A 20 14.39 -30.83 16.82
CA PRO A 20 13.45 -31.07 15.74
C PRO A 20 12.18 -30.22 15.79
N ARG A 21 11.81 -29.69 16.97
CA ARG A 21 10.71 -28.73 17.14
C ARG A 21 11.04 -27.35 16.61
N GLU A 22 12.28 -26.87 16.76
CA GLU A 22 12.74 -25.57 16.22
C GLU A 22 12.85 -25.63 14.69
N ILE A 23 13.30 -26.75 14.13
CA ILE A 23 13.35 -26.97 12.68
C ILE A 23 11.92 -26.97 12.10
N ARG A 24 10.96 -27.64 12.76
CA ARG A 24 9.55 -27.62 12.31
C ARG A 24 8.97 -26.22 12.38
N CYS A 25 9.21 -25.45 13.43
CA CYS A 25 8.74 -24.06 13.51
C CYS A 25 9.36 -23.18 12.43
N SER A 26 10.67 -23.28 12.18
CA SER A 26 11.34 -22.45 11.15
C SER A 26 10.91 -22.82 9.73
N VAL A 27 10.70 -24.10 9.43
CA VAL A 27 10.20 -24.56 8.12
C VAL A 27 8.72 -24.16 7.94
N GLN A 28 7.91 -24.27 8.99
CA GLN A 28 6.49 -23.87 8.93
C GLN A 28 6.32 -22.35 8.80
N GLN A 29 7.15 -21.56 9.48
CA GLN A 29 7.19 -20.10 9.28
C GLN A 29 7.64 -19.73 7.86
N SER A 30 8.66 -20.43 7.32
CA SER A 30 9.13 -20.18 5.95
C SER A 30 8.06 -20.50 4.90
N ILE A 31 7.32 -21.61 5.03
CA ILE A 31 6.25 -21.98 4.08
C ILE A 31 5.06 -21.02 4.21
N LEU A 32 4.67 -20.64 5.42
CA LEU A 32 3.58 -19.68 5.65
C LEU A 32 3.90 -18.31 5.04
N THR A 33 5.13 -17.83 5.18
CA THR A 33 5.51 -16.52 4.63
C THR A 33 5.79 -16.57 3.12
N SER A 34 6.44 -17.62 2.62
CA SER A 34 6.82 -17.70 1.20
C SER A 34 5.64 -18.00 0.25
N VAL A 35 4.59 -18.65 0.72
CA VAL A 35 3.42 -19.02 -0.10
C VAL A 35 2.18 -18.23 0.30
N ALA A 36 1.92 -18.09 1.60
CA ALA A 36 0.68 -17.47 2.07
C ALA A 36 0.62 -15.97 1.77
N LEU A 37 1.74 -15.23 1.89
CA LEU A 37 1.75 -13.79 1.58
C LEU A 37 1.51 -13.49 0.08
N PRO A 38 2.23 -14.11 -0.88
CA PRO A 38 1.92 -13.93 -2.29
C PRO A 38 0.49 -14.38 -2.66
N ALA A 39 0.02 -15.50 -2.08
CA ALA A 39 -1.35 -15.98 -2.30
C ALA A 39 -2.41 -15.01 -1.74
N ALA A 40 -2.14 -14.43 -0.56
CA ALA A 40 -3.00 -13.41 0.02
C ALA A 40 -3.07 -12.16 -0.87
N LEU A 41 -1.93 -11.68 -1.36
CA LEU A 41 -1.90 -10.55 -2.28
C LEU A 41 -2.64 -10.87 -3.58
N ALA A 42 -2.40 -12.05 -4.17
CA ALA A 42 -3.11 -12.48 -5.36
C ALA A 42 -4.63 -12.53 -5.14
N LEU A 43 -5.09 -13.00 -3.98
CA LEU A 43 -6.51 -13.02 -3.62
C LEU A 43 -7.08 -11.60 -3.50
N ILE A 44 -6.34 -10.67 -2.87
CA ILE A 44 -6.73 -9.27 -2.73
C ILE A 44 -6.81 -8.59 -4.10
N MET A 45 -5.80 -8.81 -4.94
CA MET A 45 -5.74 -8.23 -6.29
C MET A 45 -6.81 -8.84 -7.20
N PHE A 46 -7.11 -10.13 -7.07
CA PHE A 46 -8.23 -10.78 -7.73
C PHE A 46 -9.58 -10.18 -7.31
N GLY A 47 -9.78 -9.95 -6.01
CA GLY A 47 -10.96 -9.27 -5.48
C GLY A 47 -11.11 -7.85 -6.03
N LEU A 48 -10.01 -7.10 -6.16
CA LEU A 48 -10.02 -5.82 -6.85
C LEU A 48 -10.47 -6.00 -8.31
N GLY A 49 -9.91 -6.97 -9.04
CA GLY A 49 -10.29 -7.26 -10.42
C GLY A 49 -11.77 -7.64 -10.57
N LEU A 50 -12.36 -8.38 -9.62
CA LEU A 50 -13.79 -8.68 -9.61
C LEU A 50 -14.68 -7.44 -9.50
N SER A 51 -14.18 -6.33 -8.98
CA SER A 51 -14.92 -5.07 -8.88
C SER A 51 -14.75 -4.16 -10.10
N LEU A 52 -13.76 -4.41 -10.96
CA LEU A 52 -13.39 -3.57 -12.10
C LEU A 52 -13.98 -4.08 -13.43
N THR A 53 -14.26 -3.15 -14.33
CA THR A 53 -14.71 -3.42 -15.70
C THR A 53 -13.88 -2.64 -16.71
N LEU A 54 -13.86 -3.09 -17.99
CA LEU A 54 -13.21 -2.33 -19.07
C LEU A 54 -13.83 -0.95 -19.26
N ARG A 55 -15.10 -0.79 -18.90
CA ARG A 55 -15.79 0.50 -18.97
C ARG A 55 -15.19 1.52 -17.99
N ASP A 56 -14.71 1.06 -16.83
CA ASP A 56 -14.09 1.96 -15.84
C ASP A 56 -12.84 2.63 -16.40
N PHE A 57 -12.09 1.93 -17.27
CA PHE A 57 -10.96 2.52 -18.00
C PHE A 57 -11.41 3.46 -19.12
N ALA A 58 -12.49 3.12 -19.83
CA ALA A 58 -13.05 3.99 -20.87
C ALA A 58 -13.62 5.29 -20.29
N ASP A 59 -14.12 5.26 -19.06
CA ASP A 59 -14.67 6.42 -18.35
C ASP A 59 -13.63 7.52 -18.08
N VAL A 60 -12.32 7.22 -18.21
CA VAL A 60 -11.24 8.23 -18.25
C VAL A 60 -11.54 9.30 -19.31
N ALA A 61 -12.01 8.88 -20.50
CA ALA A 61 -12.33 9.80 -21.61
C ALA A 61 -13.52 10.74 -21.30
N THR A 62 -14.39 10.36 -20.36
CA THR A 62 -15.54 11.18 -19.97
C THR A 62 -15.19 12.27 -18.95
N ARG A 63 -14.09 12.09 -18.18
CA ARG A 63 -13.65 13.01 -17.13
C ARG A 63 -12.13 13.23 -17.14
N PRO A 64 -11.51 13.53 -18.31
CA PRO A 64 -10.06 13.51 -18.47
C PRO A 64 -9.33 14.45 -17.53
N LYS A 65 -9.91 15.64 -17.33
CA LYS A 65 -9.33 16.67 -16.45
C LYS A 65 -9.22 16.20 -14.99
N ALA A 66 -10.28 15.62 -14.44
CA ALA A 66 -10.30 15.14 -13.07
C ALA A 66 -9.33 13.96 -12.89
N VAL A 67 -9.30 13.05 -13.87
CA VAL A 67 -8.41 11.88 -13.85
C VAL A 67 -6.95 12.31 -13.93
N VAL A 68 -6.56 13.15 -14.88
CA VAL A 68 -5.16 13.59 -15.03
C VAL A 68 -4.67 14.31 -13.77
N ILE A 69 -5.47 15.22 -13.20
CA ILE A 69 -5.08 15.93 -11.98
C ILE A 69 -4.90 14.96 -10.80
N ALA A 70 -5.80 14.00 -10.62
CA ALA A 70 -5.70 13.01 -9.57
C ALA A 70 -4.48 12.09 -9.74
N LEU A 71 -4.21 11.65 -10.98
CA LEU A 71 -3.06 10.80 -11.29
C LEU A 71 -1.72 11.55 -11.08
N VAL A 72 -1.63 12.81 -11.50
CA VAL A 72 -0.45 13.64 -11.25
C VAL A 72 -0.22 13.82 -9.75
N ALA A 73 -1.29 14.08 -8.99
CA ALA A 73 -1.21 14.15 -7.54
C ALA A 73 -0.69 12.83 -6.95
N GLN A 74 -1.27 11.69 -7.32
CA GLN A 74 -0.93 10.37 -6.77
C GLN A 74 0.49 9.94 -7.15
N VAL A 75 0.89 10.12 -8.41
CA VAL A 75 2.15 9.53 -8.93
C VAL A 75 3.36 10.43 -8.66
N LEU A 76 3.17 11.75 -8.65
CA LEU A 76 4.28 12.71 -8.53
C LEU A 76 4.23 13.49 -7.21
N ILE A 77 3.09 14.13 -6.92
CA ILE A 77 3.02 15.08 -5.80
C ILE A 77 3.08 14.34 -4.46
N LEU A 78 2.32 13.26 -4.28
CA LEU A 78 2.30 12.55 -3.01
C LEU A 78 3.61 11.84 -2.66
N PRO A 79 4.29 11.13 -3.58
CA PRO A 79 5.62 10.60 -3.28
C PRO A 79 6.63 11.70 -2.93
N ALA A 80 6.61 12.85 -3.62
CA ALA A 80 7.48 13.98 -3.30
C ALA A 80 7.19 14.57 -1.90
N ILE A 81 5.92 14.70 -1.52
CA ILE A 81 5.52 15.16 -0.18
C ILE A 81 5.90 14.13 0.88
N CYS A 82 5.65 12.84 0.62
CA CYS A 82 6.05 11.78 1.53
C CYS A 82 7.56 11.81 1.76
N PHE A 83 8.35 11.94 0.69
CA PHE A 83 9.79 12.10 0.77
C PHE A 83 10.19 13.30 1.64
N GLY A 84 9.56 14.46 1.42
CA GLY A 84 9.78 15.65 2.25
C GLY A 84 9.44 15.40 3.73
N LEU A 85 8.35 14.70 4.02
CA LEU A 85 7.96 14.38 5.40
C LEU A 85 8.94 13.41 6.06
N VAL A 86 9.34 12.33 5.39
CA VAL A 86 10.28 11.35 5.99
C VAL A 86 11.67 11.97 6.24
N VAL A 87 12.11 12.88 5.41
CA VAL A 87 13.36 13.64 5.61
C VAL A 87 13.19 14.66 6.74
N LEU A 88 12.08 15.41 6.77
CA LEU A 88 11.82 16.43 7.78
C LEU A 88 11.75 15.86 9.20
N PHE A 89 11.17 14.67 9.34
CA PHE A 89 11.01 14.00 10.63
C PHE A 89 12.13 13.00 10.93
N ASP A 90 13.17 12.97 10.09
CA ASP A 90 14.35 12.11 10.25
C ASP A 90 13.99 10.65 10.57
N LEU A 91 13.06 10.07 9.75
CA LEU A 91 12.64 8.70 9.93
C LEU A 91 13.82 7.74 9.69
N GLU A 92 13.89 6.70 10.52
CA GLU A 92 14.84 5.59 10.30
C GLU A 92 14.75 5.08 8.84
N PRO A 93 15.88 4.79 8.18
CA PRO A 93 15.94 4.48 6.75
C PRO A 93 14.91 3.45 6.26
N LEU A 94 14.73 2.34 6.99
CA LEU A 94 13.78 1.28 6.61
C LEU A 94 12.32 1.72 6.80
N LEU A 95 12.03 2.56 7.80
CA LEU A 95 10.71 3.17 7.99
C LEU A 95 10.42 4.20 6.90
N ALA A 96 11.42 5.01 6.52
CA ALA A 96 11.29 5.94 5.40
C ALA A 96 10.95 5.23 4.10
N VAL A 97 11.65 4.12 3.76
CA VAL A 97 11.33 3.29 2.60
C VAL A 97 9.90 2.71 2.70
N GLY A 98 9.48 2.27 3.89
CA GLY A 98 8.12 1.78 4.13
C GLY A 98 7.04 2.85 3.87
N MET A 99 7.27 4.10 4.29
CA MET A 99 6.39 5.24 3.96
C MET A 99 6.36 5.54 2.46
N MET A 100 7.51 5.50 1.78
CA MET A 100 7.58 5.71 0.33
C MET A 100 6.89 4.59 -0.46
N LEU A 101 7.02 3.33 0.00
CA LEU A 101 6.29 2.18 -0.54
C LEU A 101 4.77 2.37 -0.43
N LEU A 102 4.30 2.88 0.73
CA LEU A 102 2.90 3.24 0.92
C LEU A 102 2.46 4.36 -0.02
N ALA A 103 3.23 5.45 -0.10
CA ALA A 103 2.91 6.60 -0.94
C ALA A 103 2.83 6.25 -2.44
N ALA A 104 3.62 5.28 -2.89
CA ALA A 104 3.59 4.75 -4.26
C ALA A 104 2.46 3.75 -4.49
N SER A 105 1.79 3.24 -3.43
CA SER A 105 0.68 2.32 -3.57
C SER A 105 -0.58 3.02 -4.12
N PRO A 106 -1.43 2.33 -4.92
CA PRO A 106 -2.65 2.91 -5.44
C PRO A 106 -3.68 3.11 -4.34
N GLY A 107 -4.81 3.75 -4.67
CA GLY A 107 -5.96 3.83 -3.77
C GLY A 107 -6.52 2.46 -3.38
N GLY A 108 -7.13 2.39 -2.22
CA GLY A 108 -7.79 1.17 -1.73
C GLY A 108 -9.26 1.07 -2.14
N THR A 109 -9.80 -0.15 -2.21
CA THR A 109 -11.24 -0.37 -2.53
C THR A 109 -12.19 0.31 -1.55
N THR A 110 -11.74 0.59 -0.33
CA THR A 110 -12.49 1.32 0.70
C THR A 110 -12.70 2.79 0.34
N ALA A 111 -11.87 3.38 -0.52
CA ALA A 111 -12.05 4.73 -1.03
C ALA A 111 -13.41 4.91 -1.71
N ASN A 112 -13.90 3.89 -2.44
CA ASN A 112 -15.22 3.90 -3.07
C ASN A 112 -16.35 4.03 -2.04
N LEU A 113 -16.23 3.33 -0.89
CA LEU A 113 -17.21 3.40 0.18
C LEU A 113 -17.26 4.80 0.80
N TYR A 114 -16.11 5.39 1.11
CA TYR A 114 -16.02 6.74 1.65
C TYR A 114 -16.48 7.79 0.64
N SER A 115 -16.13 7.62 -0.63
CA SER A 115 -16.64 8.47 -1.72
C SER A 115 -18.18 8.45 -1.77
N HIS A 116 -18.79 7.26 -1.68
CA HIS A 116 -20.25 7.12 -1.60
C HIS A 116 -20.83 7.79 -0.35
N LEU A 117 -20.25 7.55 0.82
CA LEU A 117 -20.72 8.06 2.12
C LEU A 117 -20.74 9.59 2.16
N PHE A 118 -19.76 10.23 1.54
CA PHE A 118 -19.62 11.69 1.55
C PHE A 118 -20.11 12.38 0.28
N GLY A 119 -20.80 11.66 -0.61
CA GLY A 119 -21.44 12.21 -1.81
C GLY A 119 -20.48 12.54 -2.94
N GLY A 120 -19.35 11.82 -3.02
CA GLY A 120 -18.44 11.87 -4.14
C GLY A 120 -18.96 11.16 -5.39
N ASP A 121 -18.23 11.28 -6.48
CA ASP A 121 -18.48 10.58 -7.74
C ASP A 121 -17.84 9.20 -7.68
N VAL A 122 -18.63 8.19 -7.28
CA VAL A 122 -18.16 6.81 -7.11
C VAL A 122 -17.62 6.22 -8.42
N ALA A 123 -18.23 6.56 -9.56
CA ALA A 123 -17.77 6.08 -10.86
C ALA A 123 -16.37 6.62 -11.18
N LEU A 124 -16.11 7.89 -10.92
CA LEU A 124 -14.78 8.47 -11.03
C LEU A 124 -13.79 7.78 -10.06
N ASN A 125 -14.20 7.52 -8.83
CA ASN A 125 -13.32 6.86 -7.85
C ASN A 125 -12.91 5.46 -8.33
N VAL A 126 -13.85 4.65 -8.83
CA VAL A 126 -13.56 3.33 -9.41
C VAL A 126 -12.61 3.44 -10.61
N THR A 127 -12.84 4.42 -11.49
CA THR A 127 -11.94 4.72 -12.61
C THR A 127 -10.53 5.06 -12.14
N LEU A 128 -10.38 5.90 -11.12
CA LEU A 128 -9.09 6.27 -10.54
C LEU A 128 -8.39 5.05 -9.93
N THR A 129 -9.10 4.25 -9.14
CA THR A 129 -8.56 3.01 -8.56
C THR A 129 -8.05 2.06 -9.66
N ALA A 130 -8.82 1.88 -10.75
CA ALA A 130 -8.45 1.03 -11.86
C ALA A 130 -7.15 1.49 -12.54
N VAL A 131 -7.10 2.76 -12.91
CA VAL A 131 -5.93 3.33 -13.60
C VAL A 131 -4.72 3.37 -12.68
N ASN A 132 -4.89 3.81 -11.43
CA ASN A 132 -3.82 3.83 -10.43
C ASN A 132 -3.23 2.45 -10.17
N SER A 133 -4.05 1.39 -10.13
CA SER A 133 -3.57 0.01 -9.93
C SER A 133 -2.65 -0.45 -11.05
N VAL A 134 -2.96 -0.06 -12.29
CA VAL A 134 -2.08 -0.35 -13.44
C VAL A 134 -0.80 0.49 -13.38
N LEU A 135 -0.91 1.79 -13.10
CA LEU A 135 0.25 2.68 -13.00
C LEU A 135 1.16 2.29 -11.83
N ALA A 136 0.59 1.90 -10.70
CA ALA A 136 1.35 1.50 -9.52
C ALA A 136 2.25 0.29 -9.78
N ALA A 137 1.86 -0.62 -10.67
CA ALA A 137 2.75 -1.72 -11.05
C ALA A 137 4.10 -1.21 -11.57
N PHE A 138 4.13 -0.05 -12.25
CA PHE A 138 5.36 0.58 -12.76
C PHE A 138 5.98 1.56 -11.77
N THR A 139 5.16 2.41 -11.18
CA THR A 139 5.65 3.51 -10.34
C THR A 139 6.14 3.04 -8.97
N LEU A 140 5.52 2.00 -8.41
CA LEU A 140 5.89 1.48 -7.10
C LEU A 140 7.33 0.92 -7.06
N PRO A 141 7.77 0.02 -7.98
CA PRO A 141 9.15 -0.42 -8.01
C PRO A 141 10.14 0.73 -8.22
N LEU A 142 9.79 1.71 -9.06
CA LEU A 142 10.63 2.88 -9.30
C LEU A 142 10.83 3.70 -8.02
N VAL A 143 9.72 4.07 -7.35
CA VAL A 143 9.77 4.88 -6.12
C VAL A 143 10.50 4.13 -5.01
N VAL A 144 10.24 2.83 -4.85
CA VAL A 144 10.90 2.01 -3.83
C VAL A 144 12.40 1.91 -4.08
N ASN A 145 12.84 1.66 -5.31
CA ASN A 145 14.26 1.57 -5.64
C ASN A 145 14.98 2.89 -5.44
N LEU A 146 14.36 4.03 -5.84
CA LEU A 146 14.91 5.36 -5.58
C LEU A 146 15.02 5.63 -4.08
N SER A 147 14.02 5.21 -3.31
CA SER A 147 14.01 5.39 -1.85
C SER A 147 15.08 4.55 -1.15
N ILE A 148 15.24 3.28 -1.55
CA ILE A 148 16.30 2.41 -1.01
C ILE A 148 17.67 2.98 -1.35
N GLY A 149 17.89 3.40 -2.60
CA GLY A 149 19.16 4.00 -3.02
C GLY A 149 19.52 5.31 -2.32
N HIS A 150 18.51 6.04 -1.81
CA HIS A 150 18.71 7.31 -1.09
C HIS A 150 18.88 7.11 0.43
N PHE A 151 18.02 6.28 1.05
CA PHE A 151 17.95 6.18 2.51
C PHE A 151 18.82 5.04 3.08
N VAL A 152 19.13 4.00 2.31
CA VAL A 152 19.83 2.80 2.82
C VAL A 152 21.24 2.75 2.24
N GLU A 153 22.25 2.93 3.08
CA GLU A 153 23.66 2.80 2.69
C GLU A 153 23.95 1.37 2.20
N GLY A 154 24.51 1.23 1.00
CA GLY A 154 24.77 -0.08 0.40
C GLY A 154 23.51 -0.80 -0.11
N GLY A 155 22.38 -0.12 -0.21
CA GLY A 155 21.06 -0.68 -0.52
C GLY A 155 20.88 -1.33 -1.90
N GLY A 156 21.91 -1.39 -2.74
CA GLY A 156 21.80 -1.99 -4.07
C GLY A 156 21.35 -3.46 -4.08
N GLU A 157 21.63 -4.22 -3.02
CA GLU A 157 21.17 -5.62 -2.88
C GLU A 157 19.73 -5.73 -2.33
N LEU A 158 19.26 -4.69 -1.61
CA LEU A 158 17.89 -4.64 -1.07
C LEU A 158 16.87 -4.18 -2.10
N GLY A 159 17.30 -3.52 -3.18
CA GLY A 159 16.45 -3.00 -4.23
C GLY A 159 15.68 -4.09 -4.99
N LEU A 160 14.56 -3.70 -5.57
CA LEU A 160 13.82 -4.54 -6.50
C LEU A 160 14.60 -4.66 -7.82
N GLN A 161 15.33 -5.76 -7.98
CA GLN A 161 16.02 -6.09 -9.23
C GLN A 161 15.00 -6.31 -10.35
N ALA A 162 15.44 -6.33 -11.61
CA ALA A 162 14.53 -6.40 -12.75
C ALA A 162 13.59 -7.62 -12.73
N ASP A 163 14.07 -8.76 -12.26
CA ASP A 163 13.29 -9.98 -12.07
C ASP A 163 12.22 -9.80 -10.97
N LYS A 164 12.57 -9.15 -9.85
CA LYS A 164 11.62 -8.81 -8.78
C LYS A 164 10.58 -7.77 -9.23
N VAL A 165 10.99 -6.80 -10.04
CA VAL A 165 10.06 -5.84 -10.65
C VAL A 165 9.03 -6.58 -11.50
N LEU A 166 9.48 -7.49 -12.38
CA LEU A 166 8.58 -8.31 -13.20
C LEU A 166 7.65 -9.17 -12.33
N GLN A 167 8.17 -9.70 -11.22
CA GLN A 167 7.37 -10.47 -10.26
C GLN A 167 6.30 -9.61 -9.57
N VAL A 168 6.59 -8.36 -9.20
CA VAL A 168 5.58 -7.41 -8.69
C VAL A 168 4.50 -7.17 -9.74
N PHE A 169 4.89 -6.95 -10.99
CA PHE A 169 3.96 -6.83 -12.11
C PHE A 169 3.02 -8.03 -12.21
N ALA A 170 3.60 -9.22 -12.29
CA ALA A 170 2.84 -10.44 -12.41
C ALA A 170 1.88 -10.64 -11.22
N LEU A 171 2.38 -10.40 -10.01
CA LEU A 171 1.64 -10.58 -8.76
C LEU A 171 0.46 -9.60 -8.60
N VAL A 172 0.58 -8.41 -9.16
CA VAL A 172 -0.47 -7.38 -9.11
C VAL A 172 -1.42 -7.50 -10.30
N LEU A 173 -0.88 -7.50 -11.53
CA LEU A 173 -1.71 -7.37 -12.74
C LEU A 173 -2.40 -8.68 -13.13
N ILE A 174 -1.74 -9.84 -13.01
CA ILE A 174 -2.35 -11.12 -13.43
C ILE A 174 -3.63 -11.41 -12.65
N PRO A 175 -3.67 -11.35 -11.29
CA PRO A 175 -4.90 -11.59 -10.55
C PRO A 175 -5.99 -10.55 -10.85
N VAL A 176 -5.62 -9.28 -11.05
CA VAL A 176 -6.58 -8.23 -11.42
C VAL A 176 -7.22 -8.55 -12.77
N VAL A 177 -6.42 -8.89 -13.78
CA VAL A 177 -6.92 -9.24 -15.12
C VAL A 177 -7.81 -10.48 -15.06
N ILE A 178 -7.40 -11.52 -14.31
CA ILE A 178 -8.23 -12.72 -14.13
C ILE A 178 -9.57 -12.35 -13.47
N GLY A 179 -9.57 -11.52 -12.42
CA GLY A 179 -10.78 -11.03 -11.77
C GLY A 179 -11.71 -10.28 -12.74
N MET A 180 -11.15 -9.39 -13.56
CA MET A 180 -11.90 -8.67 -14.60
C MET A 180 -12.48 -9.60 -15.65
N LEU A 181 -11.74 -10.63 -16.10
CA LEU A 181 -12.23 -11.62 -17.04
C LEU A 181 -13.37 -12.44 -16.44
N VAL A 182 -13.24 -12.88 -15.19
CA VAL A 182 -14.32 -13.59 -14.48
C VAL A 182 -15.57 -12.71 -14.40
N ARG A 183 -15.41 -11.41 -14.08
CA ARG A 183 -16.53 -10.47 -14.09
C ARG A 183 -17.16 -10.30 -15.46
N ALA A 184 -16.36 -10.22 -16.51
CA ALA A 184 -16.85 -10.09 -17.88
C ALA A 184 -17.65 -11.33 -18.32
N TRP A 185 -17.21 -12.53 -17.95
CA TRP A 185 -17.87 -13.77 -18.34
C TRP A 185 -19.06 -14.16 -17.45
N ARG A 186 -18.97 -13.96 -16.12
CA ARG A 186 -19.98 -14.37 -15.14
C ARG A 186 -20.21 -13.30 -14.10
N ARG A 187 -20.84 -12.21 -14.51
CA ARG A 187 -21.15 -11.06 -13.63
C ARG A 187 -21.84 -11.47 -12.34
N SER A 188 -22.84 -12.36 -12.41
CA SER A 188 -23.56 -12.85 -11.23
C SER A 188 -22.66 -13.62 -10.24
N PHE A 189 -21.65 -14.36 -10.75
CA PHE A 189 -20.66 -15.02 -9.90
C PHE A 189 -19.73 -13.96 -9.26
N ALA A 190 -19.23 -13.02 -10.03
CA ALA A 190 -18.36 -11.94 -9.54
C ALA A 190 -19.04 -11.15 -8.41
N ASP A 191 -20.32 -10.78 -8.58
CA ASP A 191 -21.09 -10.05 -7.58
C ASP A 191 -21.29 -10.87 -6.29
N ARG A 192 -21.44 -12.18 -6.38
CA ARG A 192 -21.54 -13.08 -5.21
C ARG A 192 -20.20 -13.34 -4.55
N ALA A 193 -19.12 -13.41 -5.32
CA ALA A 193 -17.77 -13.68 -4.85
C ALA A 193 -17.09 -12.45 -4.24
N ASP A 194 -17.47 -11.24 -4.64
CA ASP A 194 -16.86 -9.98 -4.19
C ASP A 194 -16.83 -9.85 -2.65
N LYS A 195 -17.96 -10.07 -1.99
CA LYS A 195 -18.04 -9.96 -0.52
C LYS A 195 -17.23 -11.04 0.20
N PRO A 196 -17.34 -12.34 -0.10
CA PRO A 196 -16.51 -13.38 0.51
C PRO A 196 -15.01 -13.16 0.29
N VAL A 197 -14.61 -12.81 -0.93
CA VAL A 197 -13.19 -12.54 -1.26
C VAL A 197 -12.68 -11.36 -0.45
N ARG A 198 -13.44 -10.28 -0.35
CA ARG A 198 -13.09 -9.09 0.44
C ARG A 198 -12.96 -9.41 1.94
N VAL A 199 -13.88 -10.21 2.49
CA VAL A 199 -13.81 -10.64 3.90
C VAL A 199 -12.60 -11.55 4.13
N ALA A 200 -12.37 -12.52 3.26
CA ALA A 200 -11.21 -13.42 3.35
C ALA A 200 -9.90 -12.63 3.27
N SER A 201 -9.80 -11.68 2.34
CA SER A 201 -8.65 -10.78 2.21
C SER A 201 -8.40 -9.95 3.48
N ALA A 202 -9.46 -9.41 4.08
CA ALA A 202 -9.37 -8.64 5.33
C ALA A 202 -8.90 -9.50 6.51
N LEU A 203 -9.37 -10.74 6.61
CA LEU A 203 -8.94 -11.69 7.66
C LEU A 203 -7.47 -12.08 7.49
N VAL A 204 -7.05 -12.36 6.26
CA VAL A 204 -5.64 -12.67 5.95
C VAL A 204 -4.76 -11.47 6.28
N LEU A 205 -5.17 -10.26 5.89
CA LEU A 205 -4.45 -9.03 6.24
C LEU A 205 -4.34 -8.85 7.75
N ALA A 206 -5.44 -9.02 8.48
CA ALA A 206 -5.43 -8.91 9.94
C ALA A 206 -4.47 -9.92 10.59
N ALA A 207 -4.42 -11.16 10.09
CA ALA A 207 -3.48 -12.18 10.55
C ALA A 207 -2.02 -11.80 10.24
N VAL A 208 -1.75 -11.25 9.05
CA VAL A 208 -0.41 -10.78 8.65
C VAL A 208 0.04 -9.62 9.53
N ILE A 209 -0.83 -8.62 9.76
CA ILE A 209 -0.53 -7.48 10.64
C ILE A 209 -0.29 -7.96 12.06
N ALA A 210 -1.12 -8.86 12.60
CA ALA A 210 -0.92 -9.41 13.93
C ALA A 210 0.44 -10.14 14.04
N GLY A 211 0.82 -10.90 13.02
CA GLY A 211 2.13 -11.56 12.95
C GLY A 211 3.30 -10.57 12.95
N ALA A 212 3.20 -9.49 12.16
CA ALA A 212 4.22 -8.45 12.10
C ALA A 212 4.34 -7.69 13.44
N ILE A 213 3.22 -7.37 14.10
CA ILE A 213 3.19 -6.74 15.43
C ILE A 213 3.88 -7.63 16.47
N VAL A 214 3.60 -8.93 16.47
CA VAL A 214 4.25 -9.87 17.40
C VAL A 214 5.75 -9.94 17.18
N GLN A 215 6.20 -9.86 15.92
CA GLN A 215 7.61 -9.90 15.55
C GLN A 215 8.37 -8.63 15.96
N GLU A 216 7.75 -7.46 15.86
CA GLU A 216 8.36 -6.14 16.12
C GLU A 216 7.95 -5.54 17.49
N ARG A 217 7.32 -6.33 18.36
CA ARG A 217 6.68 -5.86 19.61
C ARG A 217 7.60 -5.03 20.51
N GLU A 218 8.90 -5.31 20.56
CA GLU A 218 9.85 -4.63 21.45
C GLU A 218 10.16 -3.20 21.00
N ARG A 219 10.08 -2.92 19.70
CA ARG A 219 10.33 -1.60 19.11
C ARG A 219 9.05 -0.89 18.64
N LEU A 220 7.90 -1.57 18.78
CA LEU A 220 6.64 -1.09 18.22
C LEU A 220 6.22 0.28 18.77
N LEU A 221 6.38 0.50 20.07
CA LEU A 221 5.99 1.77 20.70
C LEU A 221 6.86 2.93 20.24
N ASP A 222 8.17 2.73 20.08
CA ASP A 222 9.09 3.75 19.62
C ASP A 222 8.79 4.10 18.14
N HIS A 223 8.55 3.09 17.32
CA HIS A 223 8.18 3.28 15.92
C HIS A 223 6.78 3.88 15.75
N LEU A 224 5.81 3.56 16.62
CA LEU A 224 4.46 4.14 16.57
C LEU A 224 4.47 5.64 16.85
N ALA A 225 5.33 6.12 17.75
CA ALA A 225 5.41 7.55 18.05
C ALA A 225 5.95 8.35 16.86
N SER A 226 7.04 7.89 16.24
CA SER A 226 7.67 8.57 15.09
C SER A 226 6.86 8.41 13.80
N VAL A 227 6.45 7.19 13.47
CA VAL A 227 5.69 6.88 12.23
C VAL A 227 4.26 7.40 12.32
N GLY A 228 3.62 7.33 13.50
CA GLY A 228 2.21 7.70 13.67
C GLY A 228 1.94 9.16 13.30
N LEU A 229 2.79 10.08 13.74
CA LEU A 229 2.67 11.50 13.40
C LEU A 229 2.83 11.73 11.89
N VAL A 230 3.87 11.14 11.29
CA VAL A 230 4.11 11.25 9.84
C VAL A 230 2.96 10.65 9.04
N ALA A 231 2.43 9.49 9.48
CA ALA A 231 1.28 8.84 8.83
C ALA A 231 0.01 9.70 8.88
N VAL A 232 -0.29 10.33 10.03
CA VAL A 232 -1.44 11.23 10.17
C VAL A 232 -1.26 12.48 9.30
N LEU A 233 -0.08 13.10 9.33
CA LEU A 233 0.21 14.26 8.50
C LEU A 233 0.13 13.93 7.01
N PHE A 234 0.72 12.82 6.59
CA PHE A 234 0.66 12.36 5.20
C PHE A 234 -0.77 12.09 4.77
N SER A 235 -1.59 11.44 5.60
CA SER A 235 -3.01 11.19 5.32
C SER A 235 -3.80 12.49 5.19
N ALA A 236 -3.62 13.43 6.13
CA ALA A 236 -4.32 14.71 6.10
C ALA A 236 -3.93 15.55 4.87
N ILE A 237 -2.65 15.58 4.52
CA ILE A 237 -2.14 16.27 3.34
C ILE A 237 -2.65 15.61 2.06
N SER A 238 -2.61 14.28 1.98
CA SER A 238 -3.11 13.52 0.82
C SER A 238 -4.59 13.80 0.56
N LEU A 239 -5.44 13.73 1.58
CA LEU A 239 -6.86 14.06 1.50
C LEU A 239 -7.10 15.50 1.05
N THR A 240 -6.33 16.43 1.64
CA THR A 240 -6.42 17.87 1.35
C THR A 240 -6.02 18.16 -0.10
N ILE A 241 -4.87 17.65 -0.55
CA ILE A 241 -4.42 17.83 -1.93
C ILE A 241 -5.37 17.15 -2.90
N GLY A 242 -5.78 15.91 -2.61
CA GLY A 242 -6.70 15.16 -3.44
C GLY A 242 -8.04 15.86 -3.64
N TYR A 243 -8.48 16.66 -2.68
CA TYR A 243 -9.71 17.45 -2.79
C TYR A 243 -9.47 18.85 -3.40
N TRP A 244 -8.51 19.61 -2.85
CA TRP A 244 -8.35 21.02 -3.22
C TRP A 244 -7.64 21.20 -4.57
N LEU A 245 -6.73 20.33 -4.95
CA LEU A 245 -6.04 20.43 -6.24
C LEU A 245 -7.04 20.35 -7.43
N PRO A 246 -7.94 19.36 -7.51
CA PRO A 246 -8.99 19.37 -8.53
C PRO A 246 -9.90 20.61 -8.44
N ARG A 247 -10.23 21.09 -7.23
CA ARG A 247 -11.05 22.30 -7.04
C ARG A 247 -10.36 23.55 -7.59
N LEU A 248 -9.06 23.69 -7.37
CA LEU A 248 -8.26 24.78 -7.93
C LEU A 248 -8.35 24.82 -9.46
N PHE A 249 -8.39 23.66 -10.09
CA PHE A 249 -8.60 23.53 -11.54
C PHE A 249 -10.09 23.52 -11.95
N ARG A 250 -11.00 23.98 -11.11
CA ARG A 250 -12.44 24.08 -11.38
C ARG A 250 -13.12 22.73 -11.68
N VAL A 251 -12.61 21.65 -11.13
CA VAL A 251 -13.30 20.35 -11.16
C VAL A 251 -14.47 20.37 -10.19
N GLY A 252 -15.58 19.72 -10.56
CA GLY A 252 -16.79 19.67 -9.77
C GLY A 252 -16.57 19.08 -8.36
N ARG A 253 -17.36 19.54 -7.39
CA ARG A 253 -17.19 19.12 -5.98
C ARG A 253 -17.27 17.61 -5.77
N ARG A 254 -18.24 16.93 -6.41
CA ARG A 254 -18.40 15.47 -6.30
C ARG A 254 -17.17 14.71 -6.80
N GLN A 255 -16.56 15.20 -7.89
CA GLN A 255 -15.35 14.64 -8.46
C GLN A 255 -14.14 14.92 -7.56
N ALA A 256 -14.05 16.10 -6.96
CA ALA A 256 -13.02 16.46 -6.01
C ALA A 256 -13.10 15.62 -4.72
N ILE A 257 -14.29 15.31 -4.22
CA ILE A 257 -14.48 14.38 -3.10
C ILE A 257 -13.96 12.99 -3.48
N ALA A 258 -14.34 12.48 -4.65
CA ALA A 258 -13.89 11.19 -5.13
C ALA A 258 -12.35 11.14 -5.24
N SER A 259 -11.74 12.17 -5.82
CA SER A 259 -10.28 12.30 -5.91
C SER A 259 -9.61 12.34 -4.53
N GLY A 260 -10.17 13.12 -3.57
CA GLY A 260 -9.67 13.18 -2.21
C GLY A 260 -9.71 11.83 -1.49
N MET A 261 -10.80 11.08 -1.63
CA MET A 261 -10.95 9.76 -1.02
C MET A 261 -10.00 8.74 -1.65
N GLU A 262 -9.85 8.74 -2.98
CA GLU A 262 -8.92 7.84 -3.68
C GLU A 262 -7.47 8.08 -3.28
N ILE A 263 -7.06 9.36 -3.25
CA ILE A 263 -5.69 9.78 -2.97
C ILE A 263 -5.36 9.67 -1.47
N GLY A 264 -6.36 9.84 -0.59
CA GLY A 264 -6.16 9.78 0.85
C GLY A 264 -6.26 8.38 1.46
N ILE A 265 -6.78 7.40 0.72
CA ILE A 265 -6.94 6.01 1.19
C ILE A 265 -6.03 5.11 0.36
N HIS A 266 -4.80 4.94 0.82
CA HIS A 266 -3.81 4.10 0.15
C HIS A 266 -4.06 2.60 0.38
N ASN A 267 -3.56 1.78 -0.55
CA ASN A 267 -3.61 0.32 -0.42
C ASN A 267 -2.50 -0.20 0.51
N SER A 268 -2.70 -0.02 1.81
CA SER A 268 -1.76 -0.49 2.84
C SER A 268 -1.52 -2.00 2.76
N THR A 269 -2.52 -2.78 2.34
CA THR A 269 -2.40 -4.24 2.19
C THR A 269 -1.35 -4.61 1.14
N LEU A 270 -1.39 -3.94 -0.02
CA LEU A 270 -0.39 -4.13 -1.07
C LEU A 270 1.01 -3.78 -0.56
N ALA A 271 1.16 -2.63 0.09
CA ALA A 271 2.44 -2.18 0.62
C ALA A 271 2.99 -3.15 1.68
N ILE A 272 2.18 -3.59 2.66
CA ILE A 272 2.59 -4.56 3.68
C ILE A 272 3.03 -5.88 3.03
N THR A 273 2.26 -6.37 2.06
CA THR A 273 2.58 -7.65 1.44
C THR A 273 3.87 -7.60 0.63
N ILE A 274 4.14 -6.50 -0.07
CA ILE A 274 5.41 -6.29 -0.79
C ILE A 274 6.58 -6.21 0.19
N ALA A 275 6.41 -5.48 1.30
CA ALA A 275 7.44 -5.36 2.34
C ALA A 275 7.80 -6.72 2.96
N LEU A 276 6.79 -7.53 3.30
CA LEU A 276 6.98 -8.80 4.00
C LEU A 276 7.28 -9.99 3.06
N SER A 277 7.02 -9.88 1.76
CA SER A 277 7.20 -10.99 0.81
C SER A 277 8.66 -11.41 0.73
N PRO A 278 8.99 -12.70 1.02
CA PRO A 278 10.36 -13.23 0.93
C PRO A 278 10.97 -13.15 -0.46
N THR A 279 10.13 -13.11 -1.49
CA THR A 279 10.55 -13.00 -2.88
C THR A 279 10.74 -11.55 -3.34
N LEU A 280 10.32 -10.56 -2.54
CA LEU A 280 10.40 -9.13 -2.86
C LEU A 280 11.36 -8.41 -1.92
N LEU A 281 10.85 -7.68 -0.93
CA LEU A 281 11.69 -6.89 -0.01
C LEU A 281 12.11 -7.66 1.25
N ASN A 282 11.31 -8.62 1.69
CA ASN A 282 11.58 -9.47 2.86
C ASN A 282 12.02 -8.69 4.11
N ASN A 283 11.33 -7.62 4.42
CA ASN A 283 11.69 -6.72 5.52
C ASN A 283 10.46 -6.34 6.36
N SER A 284 10.45 -6.75 7.63
CA SER A 284 9.36 -6.49 8.57
C SER A 284 9.26 -5.02 8.97
N THR A 285 10.39 -4.34 9.16
CA THR A 285 10.43 -2.92 9.54
C THR A 285 9.79 -2.04 8.47
N MET A 286 10.01 -2.33 7.17
CA MET A 286 9.36 -1.62 6.07
C MET A 286 7.83 -1.80 6.05
N SER A 287 7.27 -2.81 6.72
CA SER A 287 5.82 -3.03 6.79
C SER A 287 5.12 -2.20 7.87
N ILE A 288 5.85 -1.67 8.84
CA ILE A 288 5.29 -0.92 9.97
C ILE A 288 4.56 0.35 9.51
N PRO A 289 5.14 1.25 8.69
CA PRO A 289 4.46 2.46 8.27
C PRO A 289 3.15 2.20 7.50
N PRO A 290 3.09 1.28 6.52
CA PRO A 290 1.83 0.93 5.89
C PRO A 290 0.79 0.35 6.86
N ALA A 291 1.21 -0.42 7.87
CA ALA A 291 0.30 -0.98 8.86
C ALA A 291 -0.30 0.11 9.76
N VAL A 292 0.54 1.01 10.27
CA VAL A 292 0.11 2.17 11.08
C VAL A 292 -0.82 3.08 10.28
N TYR A 293 -0.44 3.44 9.07
CA TYR A 293 -1.26 4.25 8.19
C TYR A 293 -2.61 3.59 7.88
N GLY A 294 -2.60 2.27 7.61
CA GLY A 294 -3.80 1.50 7.29
C GLY A 294 -4.88 1.56 8.37
N VAL A 295 -4.49 1.76 9.64
CA VAL A 295 -5.43 1.97 10.75
C VAL A 295 -5.85 3.44 10.83
N LEU A 296 -4.88 4.36 10.78
CA LEU A 296 -5.12 5.79 10.99
C LEU A 296 -5.90 6.45 9.85
N MET A 297 -5.71 5.99 8.60
CA MET A 297 -6.34 6.58 7.42
C MET A 297 -7.88 6.56 7.49
N PHE A 298 -8.48 5.59 8.16
CA PHE A 298 -9.94 5.53 8.29
C PHE A 298 -10.48 6.66 9.17
N GLY A 299 -9.80 6.94 10.28
CA GLY A 299 -10.15 8.04 11.18
C GLY A 299 -9.96 9.40 10.52
N THR A 300 -8.81 9.64 9.91
CA THR A 300 -8.50 10.90 9.20
C THR A 300 -9.46 11.15 8.04
N THR A 301 -9.80 10.10 7.28
CA THR A 301 -10.77 10.19 6.18
C THR A 301 -12.18 10.49 6.68
N LEU A 302 -12.61 9.90 7.81
CA LEU A 302 -13.89 10.25 8.43
C LEU A 302 -13.96 11.71 8.81
N VAL A 303 -12.97 12.21 9.55
CA VAL A 303 -12.89 13.62 9.97
C VAL A 303 -12.93 14.54 8.74
N PHE A 304 -12.09 14.26 7.75
CA PHE A 304 -12.06 15.03 6.50
C PHE A 304 -13.39 15.00 5.75
N GLY A 305 -14.01 13.83 5.62
CA GLY A 305 -15.28 13.66 4.93
C GLY A 305 -16.41 14.47 5.57
N TYR A 306 -16.48 14.49 6.91
CA TYR A 306 -17.44 15.34 7.62
C TYR A 306 -17.14 16.84 7.44
N ALA A 307 -15.88 17.25 7.49
CA ALA A 307 -15.49 18.65 7.26
C ALA A 307 -15.91 19.13 5.88
N VAL A 308 -15.68 18.33 4.84
CA VAL A 308 -16.06 18.65 3.47
C VAL A 308 -17.59 18.62 3.29
N ARG A 309 -18.33 17.70 3.95
CA ARG A 309 -19.78 17.62 3.89
C ARG A 309 -20.44 18.82 4.58
N GLY A 310 -19.93 19.26 5.73
CA GLY A 310 -20.46 20.38 6.50
C GLY A 310 -20.42 21.70 5.77
N SER A 311 -19.41 21.94 4.96
CA SER A 311 -19.23 23.13 4.13
C SER A 311 -20.36 23.35 3.08
N SER A 312 -21.23 22.36 2.85
CA SER A 312 -22.35 22.50 1.89
C SER A 312 -23.65 23.00 2.51
N ARG A 313 -23.74 23.07 3.85
CA ARG A 313 -24.97 23.56 4.54
C ARG A 313 -24.98 25.06 4.81
N SER A 314 -23.87 25.75 4.59
CA SER A 314 -23.70 27.18 4.87
C SER A 314 -23.82 28.09 3.62
N GLY A 315 -24.23 27.58 2.47
CA GLY A 315 -24.61 28.39 1.34
C GLY A 315 -26.02 29.00 1.55
N PRO A 316 -26.23 30.33 1.33
CA PRO A 316 -27.56 30.92 1.46
C PRO A 316 -28.52 30.21 0.53
N ALA A 317 -29.71 29.82 1.05
CA ALA A 317 -30.83 29.47 0.22
C ALA A 317 -31.13 30.70 -0.65
N SER A 318 -30.83 30.62 -1.93
CA SER A 318 -31.28 31.63 -2.88
C SER A 318 -32.83 31.59 -2.95
N PRO A 319 -33.51 32.75 -2.94
CA PRO A 319 -34.96 32.86 -2.95
C PRO A 319 -35.59 32.31 -4.23
#